data_89d8607812c5375053c5cb9a8e19f446
#
_entry.id   89d8607812c5375053c5cb9a8e19f446
#
_cell.length_a   1.000
_cell.length_b   1.000
_cell.length_c   1.000
_cell.angle_alpha   90.00
_cell.angle_beta   90.00
_cell.angle_gamma   90.00
#
_symmetry.space_group_name_H-M   'P 1'
#
loop_
_entity.id
_entity.type
_entity.pdbx_description
1 polymer ?
#
loop_
_entity_poly.entity_id
_entity_poly.type
_entity_poly.pdbx_seq_one_letter_code
_entity_poly.pdbx_strand_id
1 'polypeptide(L)'
;MRVFIGSLTFLILIMSFPSYGQALPSVSANNAVLIEQSTGRVLFEKNANEEASIASITKIMTAIIAIESGMLDEQVTTSRKAIYTEGSSIYLEQGEEIPLKDLVYGLMLRSGNDAAVAIAEHVGGSEEGFVYLMNEKAKWLGMENTHFDNPHGLDSDTHYSSAYDMAILMKYAMDDPMFREVSGSDSYLSENRTYHWQNKNKLLTRLYNYCTGGKTGYTKATGRTLVTSAHKNGMDLIAVTLDAPDDWQDHISMFEWGFDQFEMKTVQEEGTALYHIEPKTSTVYGNYKNAVNLPLLKDGNEKVDVKNYFLSEEKSELKQAIGKSVYYINNQEVYESYIYPGEQQKKDSIFDNLKTVFESIIGREAI
;
A
#
# COMPACT_ATOMS: atom_id res chain seq x y z
N MET A 1 -33.66 -77.41 9.17
CA MET A 1 -33.38 -76.42 8.15
C MET A 1 -33.14 -75.08 8.87
N ARG A 2 -31.87 -74.70 9.11
CA ARG A 2 -31.50 -73.52 9.85
C ARG A 2 -31.09 -72.43 8.84
N VAL A 3 -31.85 -71.33 8.76
CA VAL A 3 -31.57 -70.22 7.91
C VAL A 3 -30.58 -69.27 8.67
N PHE A 4 -29.38 -69.10 8.13
CA PHE A 4 -28.41 -68.14 8.61
C PHE A 4 -28.74 -66.80 7.95
N ILE A 5 -29.16 -65.82 8.74
CA ILE A 5 -29.28 -64.42 8.33
C ILE A 5 -27.93 -63.74 8.61
N GLY A 6 -27.14 -63.52 7.56
CA GLY A 6 -25.91 -62.74 7.64
C GLY A 6 -26.21 -61.24 7.68
N SER A 7 -25.94 -60.63 8.80
CA SER A 7 -26.02 -59.15 8.96
C SER A 7 -24.79 -58.52 8.33
N LEU A 8 -24.97 -57.86 7.19
CA LEU A 8 -23.91 -57.07 6.52
C LEU A 8 -23.87 -55.68 7.15
N THR A 9 -22.97 -55.48 8.10
CA THR A 9 -22.71 -54.19 8.72
C THR A 9 -21.85 -53.34 7.77
N PHE A 10 -22.48 -52.38 7.07
CA PHE A 10 -21.79 -51.43 6.21
C PHE A 10 -21.12 -50.37 7.10
N LEU A 11 -19.80 -50.48 7.32
CA LEU A 11 -18.99 -49.56 8.05
C LEU A 11 -18.73 -48.33 7.15
N ILE A 12 -19.52 -47.26 7.29
CA ILE A 12 -19.26 -45.98 6.63
C ILE A 12 -18.06 -45.31 7.34
N LEU A 13 -16.90 -45.45 6.73
CA LEU A 13 -15.71 -44.70 7.13
C LEU A 13 -15.94 -43.21 6.73
N ILE A 14 -16.42 -42.42 7.67
CA ILE A 14 -16.44 -40.96 7.51
C ILE A 14 -14.99 -40.51 7.52
N MET A 15 -14.37 -40.37 6.35
CA MET A 15 -13.14 -39.61 6.20
C MET A 15 -13.48 -38.17 6.45
N SER A 16 -13.36 -37.73 7.70
CA SER A 16 -13.25 -36.33 8.03
C SER A 16 -11.93 -35.83 7.40
N PHE A 17 -12.03 -35.22 6.22
CA PHE A 17 -10.92 -34.40 5.71
C PHE A 17 -10.74 -33.30 6.72
N PRO A 18 -9.56 -33.16 7.37
CA PRO A 18 -9.32 -32.02 8.18
C PRO A 18 -9.44 -30.81 7.25
N SER A 19 -10.40 -29.96 7.52
CA SER A 19 -10.41 -28.61 6.97
C SER A 19 -9.18 -27.93 7.57
N TYR A 20 -8.08 -27.90 6.83
CA TYR A 20 -6.93 -27.09 7.17
C TYR A 20 -7.33 -25.63 6.98
N GLY A 21 -8.09 -25.09 7.90
CA GLY A 21 -8.08 -23.65 8.13
C GLY A 21 -6.65 -23.33 8.57
N GLN A 22 -5.85 -22.76 7.69
CA GLN A 22 -4.49 -22.39 8.07
C GLN A 22 -4.58 -21.38 9.21
N ALA A 23 -3.81 -21.65 10.27
CA ALA A 23 -3.78 -20.78 11.43
C ALA A 23 -3.36 -19.37 11.02
N LEU A 24 -4.06 -18.35 11.55
CA LEU A 24 -3.66 -16.96 11.38
C LEU A 24 -2.23 -16.76 11.88
N PRO A 25 -1.49 -15.75 11.35
CA PRO A 25 -0.15 -15.47 11.81
C PRO A 25 -0.19 -15.11 13.29
N SER A 26 0.71 -15.71 14.07
CA SER A 26 0.89 -15.34 15.48
C SER A 26 1.86 -14.15 15.54
N VAL A 27 1.43 -13.03 16.13
CA VAL A 27 2.23 -11.83 16.28
C VAL A 27 2.35 -11.42 17.75
N SER A 28 3.55 -10.98 18.14
CA SER A 28 3.86 -10.47 19.48
C SER A 28 3.30 -9.06 19.70
N ALA A 29 3.05 -8.32 18.61
CA ALA A 29 2.55 -6.95 18.62
C ALA A 29 1.21 -6.81 19.35
N ASN A 30 1.00 -5.68 20.02
CA ASN A 30 -0.30 -5.32 20.56
C ASN A 30 -1.28 -4.93 19.45
N ASN A 31 -0.81 -4.16 18.47
CA ASN A 31 -1.60 -3.77 17.29
C ASN A 31 -0.84 -4.20 16.03
N ALA A 32 -1.54 -4.81 15.09
CA ALA A 32 -0.94 -5.24 13.82
C ALA A 32 -1.96 -5.21 12.68
N VAL A 33 -1.45 -4.97 11.46
CA VAL A 33 -2.22 -5.12 10.23
C VAL A 33 -1.32 -5.59 9.09
N LEU A 34 -1.88 -6.39 8.19
CA LEU A 34 -1.32 -6.73 6.89
C LEU A 34 -2.34 -6.35 5.83
N ILE A 35 -1.93 -5.52 4.88
CA ILE A 35 -2.76 -5.14 3.73
C ILE A 35 -2.08 -5.52 2.41
N GLU A 36 -2.87 -5.72 1.36
CA GLU A 36 -2.35 -5.72 0.00
C GLU A 36 -2.27 -4.26 -0.49
N GLN A 37 -1.11 -3.89 -1.04
CA GLN A 37 -0.76 -2.49 -1.29
C GLN A 37 -1.64 -1.83 -2.34
N SER A 38 -1.92 -2.48 -3.47
CA SER A 38 -2.64 -1.84 -4.59
C SER A 38 -4.10 -1.56 -4.26
N THR A 39 -4.76 -2.48 -3.59
CA THR A 39 -6.18 -2.39 -3.22
C THR A 39 -6.42 -1.78 -1.84
N GLY A 40 -5.47 -1.91 -0.92
CA GLY A 40 -5.66 -1.59 0.49
C GLY A 40 -6.46 -2.66 1.25
N ARG A 41 -6.75 -3.81 0.62
CA ARG A 41 -7.48 -4.90 1.27
C ARG A 41 -6.74 -5.38 2.51
N VAL A 42 -7.43 -5.40 3.64
CA VAL A 42 -6.92 -5.99 4.88
C VAL A 42 -6.95 -7.51 4.75
N LEU A 43 -5.79 -8.14 4.92
CA LEU A 43 -5.63 -9.60 4.89
C LEU A 43 -5.57 -10.19 6.30
N PHE A 44 -4.96 -9.46 7.24
CA PHE A 44 -4.88 -9.82 8.65
C PHE A 44 -4.93 -8.56 9.50
N GLU A 45 -5.59 -8.63 10.65
CA GLU A 45 -5.62 -7.54 11.63
C GLU A 45 -5.67 -8.04 13.08
N LYS A 46 -5.09 -7.24 13.96
CA LYS A 46 -5.17 -7.38 15.42
C LYS A 46 -5.18 -5.97 16.00
N ASN A 47 -6.30 -5.55 16.59
CA ASN A 47 -6.48 -4.21 17.17
C ASN A 47 -6.07 -3.08 16.20
N ALA A 48 -6.30 -3.26 14.88
CA ALA A 48 -5.68 -2.44 13.84
C ALA A 48 -6.08 -0.97 13.89
N ASN A 49 -7.26 -0.64 14.41
CA ASN A 49 -7.80 0.72 14.49
C ASN A 49 -7.64 1.36 15.90
N GLU A 50 -7.03 0.67 16.85
CA GLU A 50 -6.78 1.26 18.18
C GLU A 50 -5.63 2.26 18.11
N GLU A 51 -5.84 3.42 18.75
CA GLU A 51 -4.84 4.49 18.87
C GLU A 51 -3.67 4.02 19.75
N ALA A 52 -2.46 4.25 19.28
CA ALA A 52 -1.23 3.93 19.99
C ALA A 52 -0.12 4.92 19.65
N SER A 53 0.85 5.04 20.54
CA SER A 53 2.10 5.76 20.24
C SER A 53 2.85 5.06 19.12
N ILE A 54 3.44 5.84 18.21
CA ILE A 54 4.03 5.34 16.96
C ILE A 54 5.53 5.55 16.84
N ALA A 55 6.14 6.37 17.69
CA ALA A 55 7.55 6.70 17.63
C ALA A 55 7.99 7.15 16.20
N SER A 56 9.20 6.77 15.78
CA SER A 56 9.81 7.24 14.53
C SER A 56 9.18 6.71 13.23
N ILE A 57 8.15 5.87 13.26
CA ILE A 57 7.39 5.59 12.02
C ILE A 57 6.60 6.82 11.54
N THR A 58 6.38 7.83 12.41
CA THR A 58 5.96 9.21 12.09
C THR A 58 6.71 9.79 10.88
N LYS A 59 8.00 9.46 10.75
CA LYS A 59 8.87 10.01 9.71
C LYS A 59 8.49 9.60 8.28
N ILE A 60 7.60 8.62 8.11
CA ILE A 60 7.00 8.30 6.82
C ILE A 60 6.18 9.50 6.33
N MET A 61 5.36 10.11 7.21
CA MET A 61 4.59 11.33 6.90
C MET A 61 5.52 12.51 6.60
N THR A 62 6.56 12.68 7.39
CA THR A 62 7.55 13.75 7.19
C THR A 62 8.27 13.61 5.84
N ALA A 63 8.67 12.38 5.49
CA ALA A 63 9.34 12.10 4.22
C ALA A 63 8.45 12.36 3.02
N ILE A 64 7.21 11.88 3.01
CA ILE A 64 6.33 12.05 1.84
C ILE A 64 5.93 13.51 1.63
N ILE A 65 5.69 14.29 2.70
CA ILE A 65 5.42 15.73 2.57
C ILE A 65 6.65 16.46 2.01
N ALA A 66 7.86 16.11 2.47
CA ALA A 66 9.10 16.69 1.94
C ALA A 66 9.30 16.37 0.46
N ILE A 67 9.02 15.13 0.04
CA ILE A 67 9.13 14.71 -1.37
C ILE A 67 8.11 15.45 -2.24
N GLU A 68 6.87 15.55 -1.80
CA GLU A 68 5.79 16.21 -2.54
C GLU A 68 5.91 17.74 -2.59
N SER A 69 6.75 18.35 -1.74
CA SER A 69 6.98 19.80 -1.75
C SER A 69 7.57 20.31 -3.07
N GLY A 70 8.22 19.43 -3.82
CA GLY A 70 8.95 19.79 -5.03
C GLY A 70 10.29 20.48 -4.78
N MET A 71 10.76 20.56 -3.52
CA MET A 71 11.95 21.31 -3.08
C MET A 71 13.19 20.41 -2.88
N LEU A 72 13.19 19.15 -3.33
CA LEU A 72 14.24 18.17 -3.01
C LEU A 72 15.66 18.63 -3.36
N ASP A 73 15.82 19.46 -4.39
CA ASP A 73 17.11 19.98 -4.83
C ASP A 73 17.51 21.29 -4.12
N GLU A 74 16.64 21.85 -3.26
CA GLU A 74 16.94 23.07 -2.51
C GLU A 74 17.90 22.81 -1.35
N GLN A 75 18.74 23.80 -1.06
CA GLN A 75 19.65 23.78 0.09
C GLN A 75 18.89 24.20 1.35
N VAL A 76 18.95 23.37 2.36
CA VAL A 76 18.37 23.62 3.68
C VAL A 76 19.44 24.11 4.63
N THR A 77 19.26 25.29 5.20
CA THR A 77 20.14 25.81 6.25
C THR A 77 19.72 25.26 7.61
N THR A 78 20.58 24.47 8.23
CA THR A 78 20.29 23.81 9.51
C THR A 78 20.22 24.80 10.66
N SER A 79 19.10 24.82 11.37
CA SER A 79 18.89 25.71 12.50
C SER A 79 19.54 25.18 13.80
N ARG A 80 19.68 26.10 14.78
CA ARG A 80 20.07 25.69 16.15
C ARG A 80 19.04 24.73 16.78
N LYS A 81 17.74 24.90 16.52
CA LYS A 81 16.68 24.05 17.05
C LYS A 81 16.86 22.61 16.54
N ALA A 82 17.10 22.44 15.24
CA ALA A 82 17.30 21.12 14.62
C ALA A 82 18.43 20.35 15.27
N ILE A 83 19.62 20.94 15.44
CA ILE A 83 20.80 20.25 15.98
C ILE A 83 20.69 19.83 17.45
N TYR A 84 19.82 20.52 18.25
CA TYR A 84 19.58 20.20 19.65
C TYR A 84 18.38 19.28 19.87
N THR A 85 17.75 18.80 18.80
CA THR A 85 16.63 17.85 18.92
C THR A 85 17.13 16.51 19.47
N GLU A 86 16.50 16.04 20.54
CA GLU A 86 16.88 14.80 21.23
C GLU A 86 16.68 13.55 20.36
N GLY A 87 17.40 12.48 20.71
CA GLY A 87 17.25 11.15 20.16
C GLY A 87 18.19 10.83 19.01
N SER A 88 17.69 10.13 17.97
CA SER A 88 18.52 9.75 16.81
C SER A 88 18.89 10.98 15.98
N SER A 89 20.15 11.07 15.56
CA SER A 89 20.68 12.20 14.80
C SER A 89 21.52 11.72 13.60
N ILE A 90 21.58 12.52 12.55
CA ILE A 90 22.56 12.43 11.46
C ILE A 90 23.73 13.39 11.66
N TYR A 91 23.76 14.06 12.82
CA TYR A 91 24.81 14.96 13.27
C TYR A 91 24.98 16.20 12.36
N LEU A 92 23.86 16.89 12.13
CA LEU A 92 23.86 18.19 11.45
C LEU A 92 24.59 19.25 12.29
N GLU A 93 25.26 20.18 11.62
CA GLU A 93 25.91 21.32 12.25
C GLU A 93 25.09 22.61 12.06
N GLN A 94 25.17 23.53 13.03
CA GLN A 94 24.43 24.80 12.92
C GLN A 94 24.95 25.63 11.73
N GLY A 95 24.04 26.03 10.85
CA GLY A 95 24.35 26.78 9.64
C GLY A 95 24.87 25.91 8.49
N GLU A 96 24.93 24.60 8.67
CA GLU A 96 25.21 23.66 7.56
C GLU A 96 24.13 23.80 6.49
N GLU A 97 24.55 23.92 5.23
CA GLU A 97 23.69 23.84 4.07
C GLU A 97 23.74 22.42 3.49
N ILE A 98 22.58 21.79 3.37
CA ILE A 98 22.47 20.40 2.92
C ILE A 98 21.22 20.26 2.03
N PRO A 99 21.28 19.51 0.90
CA PRO A 99 20.11 19.28 0.06
C PRO A 99 18.94 18.64 0.83
N LEU A 100 17.71 19.11 0.59
CA LEU A 100 16.52 18.51 1.20
C LEU A 100 16.43 17.01 0.93
N LYS A 101 16.81 16.55 -0.26
CA LYS A 101 16.91 15.14 -0.63
C LYS A 101 17.79 14.36 0.35
N ASP A 102 18.96 14.88 0.70
CA ASP A 102 19.89 14.24 1.63
C ASP A 102 19.29 14.15 3.04
N LEU A 103 18.57 15.20 3.47
CA LEU A 103 17.84 15.17 4.74
C LEU A 103 16.78 14.07 4.75
N VAL A 104 16.04 13.86 3.65
CA VAL A 104 15.05 12.78 3.53
C VAL A 104 15.72 11.40 3.64
N TYR A 105 16.89 11.19 3.03
CA TYR A 105 17.66 9.96 3.23
C TYR A 105 18.12 9.79 4.68
N GLY A 106 18.68 10.83 5.29
CA GLY A 106 19.10 10.80 6.70
C GLY A 106 17.92 10.53 7.66
N LEU A 107 16.78 11.14 7.39
CA LEU A 107 15.51 10.92 8.09
C LEU A 107 15.08 9.45 8.06
N MET A 108 15.04 8.86 6.88
CA MET A 108 14.52 7.50 6.71
C MET A 108 15.52 6.42 7.12
N LEU A 109 16.77 6.49 6.67
CA LEU A 109 17.77 5.47 6.91
C LEU A 109 18.32 5.50 8.35
N ARG A 110 18.60 6.70 8.87
CA ARG A 110 19.20 6.89 10.21
C ARG A 110 18.19 7.27 11.28
N SER A 111 16.97 7.65 10.86
CA SER A 111 15.94 8.13 11.78
C SER A 111 16.32 9.46 12.45
N GLY A 112 17.04 10.36 11.73
CA GLY A 112 17.52 11.65 12.26
C GLY A 112 16.37 12.55 12.70
N ASN A 113 16.32 12.92 13.99
CA ASN A 113 15.36 13.89 14.53
C ASN A 113 15.77 15.31 14.14
N ASP A 114 17.07 15.57 14.10
CA ASP A 114 17.65 16.80 13.55
C ASP A 114 17.23 17.02 12.08
N ALA A 115 17.29 15.99 11.25
CA ALA A 115 16.80 16.03 9.88
C ALA A 115 15.29 16.29 9.82
N ALA A 116 14.50 15.69 10.71
CA ALA A 116 13.04 15.89 10.73
C ALA A 116 12.69 17.38 11.02
N VAL A 117 13.37 17.99 12.00
CA VAL A 117 13.14 19.40 12.34
C VAL A 117 13.62 20.32 11.22
N ALA A 118 14.81 20.07 10.64
CA ALA A 118 15.32 20.85 9.52
C ALA A 118 14.38 20.81 8.30
N ILE A 119 13.84 19.62 7.96
CA ILE A 119 12.81 19.45 6.93
C ILE A 119 11.57 20.26 7.26
N ALA A 120 11.08 20.15 8.50
CA ALA A 120 9.86 20.83 8.92
C ALA A 120 9.98 22.35 8.86
N GLU A 121 11.11 22.91 9.32
CA GLU A 121 11.36 24.34 9.25
C GLU A 121 11.46 24.85 7.80
N HIS A 122 12.08 24.07 6.89
CA HIS A 122 12.25 24.46 5.50
C HIS A 122 10.94 24.37 4.71
N VAL A 123 10.26 23.21 4.77
CA VAL A 123 9.05 22.95 3.97
C VAL A 123 7.79 23.59 4.56
N GLY A 124 7.67 23.61 5.88
CA GLY A 124 6.53 24.16 6.60
C GLY A 124 6.68 25.62 7.00
N GLY A 125 7.87 26.22 6.79
CA GLY A 125 8.21 27.55 7.28
C GLY A 125 8.43 27.61 8.81
N SER A 126 7.93 26.62 9.55
CA SER A 126 8.18 26.36 10.96
C SER A 126 7.77 24.91 11.27
N GLU A 127 8.18 24.40 12.45
CA GLU A 127 7.74 23.08 12.88
C GLU A 127 6.22 23.00 13.05
N GLU A 128 5.62 24.05 13.61
CA GLU A 128 4.16 24.15 13.79
C GLU A 128 3.42 24.17 12.44
N GLY A 129 3.95 24.92 11.46
CA GLY A 129 3.41 24.96 10.10
C GLY A 129 3.48 23.58 9.42
N PHE A 130 4.59 22.86 9.64
CA PHE A 130 4.74 21.50 9.10
C PHE A 130 3.81 20.49 9.78
N VAL A 131 3.64 20.57 11.10
CA VAL A 131 2.69 19.74 11.86
C VAL A 131 1.27 19.97 11.35
N TYR A 132 0.90 21.19 11.04
CA TYR A 132 -0.38 21.48 10.38
C TYR A 132 -0.52 20.73 9.04
N LEU A 133 0.52 20.74 8.19
CA LEU A 133 0.53 19.97 6.93
C LEU A 133 0.41 18.48 7.16
N MET A 134 1.08 17.93 8.19
CA MET A 134 0.98 16.50 8.55
C MET A 134 -0.46 16.10 8.88
N ASN A 135 -1.14 16.89 9.71
CA ASN A 135 -2.51 16.60 10.12
C ASN A 135 -3.53 16.79 8.97
N GLU A 136 -3.35 17.81 8.11
CA GLU A 136 -4.18 17.97 6.91
C GLU A 136 -3.97 16.80 5.91
N LYS A 137 -2.73 16.32 5.74
CA LYS A 137 -2.44 15.14 4.93
C LYS A 137 -3.08 13.89 5.52
N ALA A 138 -3.00 13.67 6.83
CA ALA A 138 -3.64 12.56 7.53
C ALA A 138 -5.16 12.56 7.29
N LYS A 139 -5.80 13.71 7.47
CA LYS A 139 -7.22 13.89 7.20
C LYS A 139 -7.58 13.61 5.74
N TRP A 140 -6.78 14.10 4.79
CA TRP A 140 -7.00 13.88 3.37
C TRP A 140 -6.87 12.39 2.99
N LEU A 141 -5.96 11.65 3.65
CA LEU A 141 -5.79 10.20 3.48
C LEU A 141 -6.88 9.37 4.18
N GLY A 142 -7.73 9.98 5.01
CA GLY A 142 -8.75 9.26 5.80
C GLY A 142 -8.16 8.53 7.01
N MET A 143 -7.05 9.01 7.56
CA MET A 143 -6.42 8.47 8.77
C MET A 143 -7.17 8.97 10.01
N GLU A 144 -8.30 8.33 10.33
CA GLU A 144 -9.27 8.79 11.33
C GLU A 144 -8.78 8.65 12.79
N ASN A 145 -7.80 7.77 13.02
CA ASN A 145 -7.22 7.48 14.35
C ASN A 145 -5.79 8.02 14.44
N THR A 146 -5.52 9.22 13.88
CA THR A 146 -4.17 9.77 13.79
C THR A 146 -4.12 11.24 14.16
N HIS A 147 -3.15 11.60 15.00
CA HIS A 147 -2.78 12.98 15.26
C HIS A 147 -1.26 13.12 15.43
N PHE A 148 -0.69 14.11 14.78
CA PHE A 148 0.74 14.43 14.84
C PHE A 148 0.98 15.71 15.62
N ASP A 149 1.90 15.70 16.58
CA ASP A 149 2.35 16.86 17.33
C ASP A 149 3.75 17.36 16.87
N ASN A 150 4.50 16.49 16.20
CA ASN A 150 5.87 16.78 15.79
C ASN A 150 6.29 15.94 14.57
N PRO A 151 7.37 16.36 13.84
CA PRO A 151 7.79 15.67 12.61
C PRO A 151 8.67 14.45 12.85
N HIS A 152 9.08 14.14 14.07
CA HIS A 152 10.09 13.12 14.38
C HIS A 152 9.56 11.90 15.13
N GLY A 153 8.43 12.01 15.82
CA GLY A 153 7.81 10.92 16.58
C GLY A 153 8.37 10.75 17.99
N LEU A 154 8.86 11.81 18.64
CA LEU A 154 9.07 11.81 20.09
C LEU A 154 7.72 11.82 20.79
N ASP A 155 7.66 11.14 21.93
CA ASP A 155 6.43 10.92 22.67
C ASP A 155 5.76 12.24 23.10
N SER A 156 4.44 12.29 22.92
CA SER A 156 3.55 13.33 23.39
C SER A 156 2.19 12.69 23.67
N ASP A 157 1.42 13.24 24.60
CA ASP A 157 0.11 12.71 25.02
C ASP A 157 -0.92 12.68 23.88
N THR A 158 -0.74 13.50 22.86
CA THR A 158 -1.63 13.65 21.71
C THR A 158 -1.00 13.21 20.38
N HIS A 159 0.21 12.62 20.42
CA HIS A 159 0.89 12.09 19.24
C HIS A 159 0.64 10.59 19.08
N TYR A 160 -0.31 10.22 18.25
CA TYR A 160 -0.74 8.82 18.07
C TYR A 160 -1.13 8.52 16.62
N SER A 161 -1.22 7.24 16.32
CA SER A 161 -1.86 6.71 15.12
C SER A 161 -2.36 5.29 15.40
N SER A 162 -3.01 4.67 14.42
CA SER A 162 -3.36 3.25 14.44
C SER A 162 -2.48 2.45 13.47
N ALA A 163 -2.42 1.13 13.64
CA ALA A 163 -1.71 0.27 12.70
C ALA A 163 -2.31 0.37 11.29
N TYR A 164 -3.64 0.46 11.18
CA TYR A 164 -4.34 0.62 9.92
C TYR A 164 -4.02 1.96 9.23
N ASP A 165 -4.07 3.07 9.96
CA ASP A 165 -3.76 4.39 9.40
C ASP A 165 -2.31 4.46 8.90
N MET A 166 -1.37 3.88 9.66
CA MET A 166 0.03 3.81 9.21
C MET A 166 0.21 2.92 7.96
N ALA A 167 -0.63 1.89 7.78
CA ALA A 167 -0.63 1.09 6.56
C ALA A 167 -1.18 1.88 5.36
N ILE A 168 -2.23 2.68 5.56
CA ILE A 168 -2.76 3.60 4.53
C ILE A 168 -1.71 4.65 4.14
N LEU A 169 -1.02 5.23 5.13
CA LEU A 169 0.07 6.16 4.87
C LEU A 169 1.20 5.52 4.07
N MET A 170 1.63 4.30 4.45
CA MET A 170 2.69 3.59 3.73
C MET A 170 2.25 3.21 2.31
N LYS A 171 1.00 2.76 2.13
CA LYS A 171 0.42 2.50 0.81
C LYS A 171 0.53 3.72 -0.10
N TYR A 172 0.08 4.87 0.39
CA TYR A 172 0.16 6.13 -0.34
C TYR A 172 1.61 6.52 -0.66
N ALA A 173 2.50 6.47 0.32
CA ALA A 173 3.89 6.85 0.14
C ALA A 173 4.62 5.93 -0.86
N MET A 174 4.31 4.64 -0.87
CA MET A 174 4.89 3.67 -1.81
C MET A 174 4.43 3.85 -3.26
N ASP A 175 3.40 4.67 -3.55
CA ASP A 175 3.04 5.03 -4.91
C ASP A 175 4.02 6.07 -5.51
N ASP A 176 4.73 6.82 -4.67
CA ASP A 176 5.75 7.77 -5.10
C ASP A 176 7.10 7.08 -5.40
N PRO A 177 7.69 7.26 -6.61
CA PRO A 177 8.95 6.62 -6.97
C PRO A 177 10.14 7.03 -6.09
N MET A 178 10.19 8.32 -5.67
CA MET A 178 11.29 8.83 -4.83
C MET A 178 11.20 8.25 -3.42
N PHE A 179 9.98 8.14 -2.86
CA PHE A 179 9.81 7.49 -1.57
C PHE A 179 10.20 6.01 -1.62
N ARG A 180 9.84 5.28 -2.68
CA ARG A 180 10.28 3.87 -2.87
C ARG A 180 11.80 3.78 -2.90
N GLU A 181 12.47 4.66 -3.67
CA GLU A 181 13.93 4.70 -3.76
C GLU A 181 14.56 4.92 -2.39
N VAL A 182 14.11 5.93 -1.64
CA VAL A 182 14.66 6.27 -0.33
C VAL A 182 14.41 5.17 0.69
N SER A 183 13.16 4.70 0.83
CA SER A 183 12.79 3.71 1.84
C SER A 183 13.40 2.33 1.58
N GLY A 184 13.65 2.00 0.30
CA GLY A 184 14.26 0.76 -0.16
C GLY A 184 15.79 0.78 -0.27
N SER A 185 16.45 1.89 0.05
CA SER A 185 17.91 2.00 -0.01
C SER A 185 18.58 1.34 1.19
N ASP A 186 19.55 0.46 0.96
CA ASP A 186 20.38 -0.15 2.01
C ASP A 186 21.30 0.87 2.68
N SER A 187 21.83 1.79 1.89
CA SER A 187 22.72 2.86 2.35
C SER A 187 22.70 4.05 1.39
N TYR A 188 23.10 5.21 1.89
CA TYR A 188 23.22 6.43 1.12
C TYR A 188 24.47 7.22 1.53
N LEU A 189 25.19 7.81 0.56
CA LEU A 189 26.29 8.73 0.78
C LEU A 189 25.83 10.15 0.41
N SER A 190 25.60 10.97 1.42
CA SER A 190 25.34 12.41 1.23
C SER A 190 26.61 13.12 0.73
N GLU A 191 26.42 14.11 -0.11
CA GLU A 191 27.54 14.93 -0.63
C GLU A 191 28.33 15.61 0.50
N ASN A 192 27.68 15.91 1.62
CA ASN A 192 28.27 16.56 2.77
C ASN A 192 28.88 15.59 3.80
N ARG A 193 28.99 14.31 3.46
CA ARG A 193 29.49 13.27 4.39
C ARG A 193 30.58 12.41 3.76
N THR A 194 31.48 11.94 4.60
CA THR A 194 32.57 11.02 4.23
C THR A 194 32.24 9.55 4.48
N TYR A 195 31.04 9.26 4.99
CA TYR A 195 30.59 7.91 5.35
C TYR A 195 29.14 7.67 4.93
N HIS A 196 28.82 6.42 4.60
CA HIS A 196 27.47 6.02 4.23
C HIS A 196 26.53 5.98 5.44
N TRP A 197 25.32 6.49 5.25
CA TRP A 197 24.21 6.22 6.17
C TRP A 197 23.61 4.85 5.87
N GLN A 198 23.84 3.88 6.76
CA GLN A 198 23.28 2.53 6.65
C GLN A 198 21.83 2.52 7.12
N ASN A 199 20.95 1.84 6.39
CA ASN A 199 19.55 1.70 6.80
C ASN A 199 19.42 0.84 8.07
N LYS A 200 18.64 1.31 9.05
CA LYS A 200 18.38 0.59 10.31
C LYS A 200 17.36 -0.55 10.15
N ASN A 201 16.62 -0.60 9.03
CA ASN A 201 15.67 -1.65 8.75
C ASN A 201 16.37 -2.98 8.44
N LYS A 202 16.39 -3.88 9.43
CA LYS A 202 17.05 -5.17 9.28
C LYS A 202 16.31 -6.14 8.36
N LEU A 203 14.98 -6.00 8.18
CA LEU A 203 14.26 -6.79 7.19
C LEU A 203 14.79 -6.51 5.80
N LEU A 204 14.92 -5.24 5.44
CA LEU A 204 15.45 -4.81 4.16
C LEU A 204 16.90 -5.27 3.95
N THR A 205 17.77 -4.98 4.95
CA THR A 205 19.22 -5.12 4.75
C THR A 205 19.76 -6.54 4.89
N ARG A 206 19.02 -7.48 5.56
CA ARG A 206 19.58 -8.83 5.83
C ARG A 206 18.62 -9.94 6.22
N LEU A 207 17.39 -9.65 6.70
CA LEU A 207 16.55 -10.69 7.30
C LEU A 207 15.49 -11.25 6.36
N TYR A 208 15.06 -10.46 5.35
CA TYR A 208 13.98 -10.84 4.48
C TYR A 208 14.17 -10.34 3.05
N ASN A 209 14.54 -11.22 2.14
CA ASN A 209 14.92 -10.89 0.77
C ASN A 209 13.80 -10.28 -0.08
N TYR A 210 12.55 -10.38 0.35
CA TYR A 210 11.40 -9.80 -0.34
C TYR A 210 11.01 -8.42 0.17
N CYS A 211 11.65 -7.92 1.24
CA CYS A 211 11.38 -6.58 1.78
C CYS A 211 11.79 -5.52 0.77
N THR A 212 10.90 -4.56 0.50
CA THR A 212 11.10 -3.49 -0.48
C THR A 212 11.31 -2.12 0.14
N GLY A 213 11.03 -1.96 1.43
CA GLY A 213 11.25 -0.69 2.14
C GLY A 213 10.59 -0.67 3.51
N GLY A 214 10.66 0.50 4.15
CA GLY A 214 9.96 0.70 5.41
C GLY A 214 10.67 1.59 6.41
N LYS A 215 10.12 1.64 7.64
CA LYS A 215 10.62 2.49 8.73
C LYS A 215 10.47 1.81 10.08
N THR A 216 11.52 1.90 10.89
CA THR A 216 11.55 1.43 12.28
C THR A 216 11.26 2.56 13.25
N GLY A 217 10.65 2.26 14.39
CA GLY A 217 10.49 3.19 15.50
C GLY A 217 10.70 2.51 16.85
N TYR A 218 11.09 3.29 17.84
CA TYR A 218 11.23 2.86 19.22
C TYR A 218 11.35 4.05 20.16
N THR A 219 10.56 4.05 21.22
CA THR A 219 10.83 4.78 22.46
C THR A 219 10.61 3.84 23.65
N LYS A 220 10.97 4.25 24.86
CA LYS A 220 10.70 3.43 26.05
C LYS A 220 9.20 3.31 26.35
N ALA A 221 8.43 4.35 26.05
CA ALA A 221 6.99 4.38 26.28
C ALA A 221 6.23 3.61 25.20
N THR A 222 6.61 3.80 23.92
CA THR A 222 5.94 3.21 22.76
C THR A 222 6.24 1.72 22.57
N GLY A 223 7.40 1.23 23.03
CA GLY A 223 7.90 -0.07 22.59
C GLY A 223 8.43 -0.01 21.15
N ARG A 224 8.58 -1.16 20.50
CA ARG A 224 9.04 -1.26 19.11
C ARG A 224 7.88 -1.11 18.14
N THR A 225 8.07 -0.29 17.12
CA THR A 225 7.12 -0.11 16.03
C THR A 225 7.81 -0.31 14.68
N LEU A 226 7.10 -0.90 13.74
CA LEU A 226 7.65 -1.20 12.43
C LEU A 226 6.57 -1.06 11.35
N VAL A 227 6.93 -0.43 10.25
CA VAL A 227 6.17 -0.43 9.00
C VAL A 227 7.08 -0.94 7.90
N THR A 228 6.71 -1.98 7.17
CA THR A 228 7.49 -2.47 6.02
C THR A 228 6.59 -2.90 4.88
N SER A 229 7.17 -2.88 3.68
CA SER A 229 6.58 -3.47 2.47
C SER A 229 7.41 -4.64 1.98
N ALA A 230 6.77 -5.56 1.27
CA ALA A 230 7.42 -6.71 0.66
C ALA A 230 6.75 -7.07 -0.67
N HIS A 231 7.56 -7.51 -1.65
CA HIS A 231 7.10 -7.96 -2.96
C HIS A 231 7.45 -9.43 -3.20
N LYS A 232 6.46 -10.25 -3.55
CA LYS A 232 6.67 -11.66 -3.92
C LYS A 232 5.57 -12.13 -4.87
N ASN A 233 5.95 -12.81 -5.95
CA ASN A 233 5.02 -13.42 -6.91
C ASN A 233 3.98 -12.44 -7.51
N GLY A 234 4.37 -11.20 -7.76
CA GLY A 234 3.48 -10.17 -8.34
C GLY A 234 2.48 -9.56 -7.37
N MET A 235 2.64 -9.76 -6.06
CA MET A 235 1.83 -9.17 -5.01
C MET A 235 2.72 -8.32 -4.09
N ASP A 236 2.24 -7.12 -3.75
CA ASP A 236 2.86 -6.21 -2.82
C ASP A 236 2.08 -6.17 -1.51
N LEU A 237 2.73 -6.43 -0.40
CA LEU A 237 2.14 -6.42 0.92
C LEU A 237 2.77 -5.34 1.80
N ILE A 238 1.96 -4.74 2.68
CA ILE A 238 2.40 -3.82 3.72
C ILE A 238 2.00 -4.38 5.07
N ALA A 239 2.97 -4.48 5.97
CA ALA A 239 2.79 -4.89 7.35
C ALA A 239 3.09 -3.72 8.29
N VAL A 240 2.29 -3.57 9.33
CA VAL A 240 2.50 -2.62 10.43
C VAL A 240 2.34 -3.34 11.75
N THR A 241 3.27 -3.08 12.69
CA THR A 241 3.18 -3.53 14.08
C THR A 241 3.48 -2.38 15.03
N LEU A 242 2.68 -2.27 16.10
CA LEU A 242 2.88 -1.31 17.19
C LEU A 242 3.02 -2.08 18.50
N ASP A 243 3.94 -1.60 19.34
CA ASP A 243 4.33 -2.26 20.60
C ASP A 243 4.58 -3.77 20.41
N ALA A 244 5.57 -4.08 19.58
CA ALA A 244 5.90 -5.43 19.11
C ALA A 244 7.29 -5.87 19.63
N PRO A 245 7.40 -6.64 20.70
CA PRO A 245 8.70 -7.10 21.20
C PRO A 245 9.55 -7.83 20.16
N ASP A 246 8.94 -8.57 19.24
CA ASP A 246 9.59 -9.35 18.17
C ASP A 246 9.14 -8.90 16.76
N ASP A 247 9.16 -7.58 16.53
CA ASP A 247 8.67 -6.92 15.31
C ASP A 247 9.20 -7.54 14.02
N TRP A 248 10.47 -7.96 13.96
CA TRP A 248 11.04 -8.57 12.76
C TRP A 248 10.37 -9.91 12.43
N GLN A 249 10.19 -10.78 13.43
CA GLN A 249 9.55 -12.07 13.21
C GLN A 249 8.07 -11.94 12.94
N ASP A 250 7.39 -10.98 13.60
CA ASP A 250 5.99 -10.67 13.35
C ASP A 250 5.75 -10.32 11.87
N HIS A 251 6.58 -9.43 11.31
CA HIS A 251 6.48 -9.03 9.90
C HIS A 251 6.77 -10.19 8.95
N ILE A 252 7.83 -10.97 9.19
CA ILE A 252 8.14 -12.15 8.38
C ILE A 252 6.96 -13.13 8.40
N SER A 253 6.39 -13.40 9.58
CA SER A 253 5.25 -14.31 9.74
C SER A 253 4.00 -13.83 9.00
N MET A 254 3.69 -12.53 9.08
CA MET A 254 2.58 -11.93 8.36
C MET A 254 2.79 -11.97 6.84
N PHE A 255 3.98 -11.63 6.34
CA PHE A 255 4.29 -11.67 4.92
C PHE A 255 4.23 -13.09 4.36
N GLU A 256 4.92 -14.06 4.98
CA GLU A 256 4.90 -15.44 4.49
C GLU A 256 3.49 -16.02 4.52
N TRP A 257 2.70 -15.74 5.57
CA TRP A 257 1.31 -16.14 5.64
C TRP A 257 0.48 -15.49 4.51
N GLY A 258 0.62 -14.17 4.29
CA GLY A 258 -0.11 -13.46 3.25
C GLY A 258 0.22 -13.99 1.85
N PHE A 259 1.51 -14.15 1.53
CA PHE A 259 1.97 -14.71 0.25
C PHE A 259 1.60 -16.18 0.06
N ASP A 260 1.44 -16.96 1.14
CA ASP A 260 1.03 -18.35 1.06
C ASP A 260 -0.48 -18.48 0.85
N GLN A 261 -1.29 -17.66 1.53
CA GLN A 261 -2.74 -17.74 1.50
C GLN A 261 -3.37 -17.06 0.28
N PHE A 262 -2.80 -15.94 -0.19
CA PHE A 262 -3.41 -15.11 -1.20
C PHE A 262 -2.61 -15.12 -2.51
N GLU A 263 -3.32 -14.82 -3.60
CA GLU A 263 -2.74 -14.55 -4.92
C GLU A 263 -3.50 -13.43 -5.61
N MET A 264 -2.83 -12.65 -6.45
CA MET A 264 -3.48 -11.64 -7.27
C MET A 264 -4.22 -12.31 -8.42
N LYS A 265 -5.55 -12.08 -8.52
CA LYS A 265 -6.39 -12.57 -9.62
C LYS A 265 -7.01 -11.43 -10.38
N THR A 266 -6.93 -11.48 -11.70
CA THR A 266 -7.65 -10.56 -12.57
C THR A 266 -9.14 -10.87 -12.49
N VAL A 267 -9.91 -9.91 -11.99
CA VAL A 267 -11.38 -10.00 -11.89
C VAL A 267 -12.08 -9.21 -12.98
N GLN A 268 -11.38 -8.27 -13.60
CA GLN A 268 -11.82 -7.50 -14.75
C GLN A 268 -10.62 -7.22 -15.66
N GLU A 269 -10.71 -7.63 -16.91
CA GLU A 269 -9.70 -7.31 -17.91
C GLU A 269 -9.78 -5.84 -18.34
N GLU A 270 -8.65 -5.27 -18.77
CA GLU A 270 -8.63 -3.99 -19.45
C GLU A 270 -9.44 -4.03 -20.76
N GLY A 271 -9.91 -2.88 -21.22
CA GLY A 271 -10.62 -2.78 -22.49
C GLY A 271 -12.12 -2.50 -22.35
N THR A 272 -12.81 -2.63 -23.47
CA THR A 272 -14.22 -2.24 -23.59
C THR A 272 -15.17 -3.36 -23.23
N ALA A 273 -16.14 -3.06 -22.37
CA ALA A 273 -17.26 -3.92 -22.01
C ALA A 273 -18.61 -3.24 -22.34
N LEU A 274 -19.62 -4.05 -22.66
CA LEU A 274 -20.98 -3.58 -22.90
C LEU A 274 -21.81 -3.69 -21.63
N TYR A 275 -22.43 -2.59 -21.23
CA TYR A 275 -23.30 -2.51 -20.06
C TYR A 275 -24.74 -2.26 -20.45
N HIS A 276 -25.67 -2.97 -19.81
CA HIS A 276 -27.10 -2.74 -19.90
C HIS A 276 -27.55 -1.93 -18.69
N ILE A 277 -28.14 -0.76 -18.94
CA ILE A 277 -28.59 0.14 -17.86
C ILE A 277 -30.11 0.03 -17.74
N GLU A 278 -30.60 -0.55 -16.66
CA GLU A 278 -31.99 -0.56 -16.29
C GLU A 278 -32.39 0.74 -15.56
N PRO A 279 -33.64 1.22 -15.70
CA PRO A 279 -34.80 0.67 -16.45
C PRO A 279 -34.90 1.15 -17.92
N LYS A 280 -33.91 1.90 -18.40
CA LYS A 280 -33.98 2.57 -19.72
C LYS A 280 -33.56 1.71 -20.91
N THR A 281 -33.44 0.42 -20.86
CA THR A 281 -32.99 -0.44 -21.99
C THR A 281 -31.85 0.16 -22.85
N SER A 282 -31.10 1.11 -22.30
CA SER A 282 -29.95 1.72 -22.97
C SER A 282 -28.70 0.89 -22.76
N THR A 283 -27.89 0.78 -23.81
CA THR A 283 -26.58 0.12 -23.73
C THR A 283 -25.48 1.16 -23.78
N VAL A 284 -24.47 1.00 -22.91
CA VAL A 284 -23.32 1.88 -22.86
C VAL A 284 -22.06 1.05 -23.00
N TYR A 285 -21.13 1.49 -23.85
CA TYR A 285 -19.79 0.92 -23.93
C TYR A 285 -18.92 1.62 -22.90
N GLY A 286 -18.47 0.86 -21.90
CA GLY A 286 -17.53 1.33 -20.89
C GLY A 286 -16.14 0.74 -21.12
N ASN A 287 -15.09 1.48 -20.82
CA ASN A 287 -13.71 1.05 -20.97
C ASN A 287 -12.97 1.10 -19.64
N TYR A 288 -12.29 0.00 -19.29
CA TYR A 288 -11.32 -0.06 -18.21
C TYR A 288 -9.93 0.25 -18.77
N LYS A 289 -9.27 1.27 -18.24
CA LYS A 289 -7.92 1.66 -18.67
C LYS A 289 -6.85 0.64 -18.25
N ASN A 290 -7.12 -0.07 -17.15
CA ASN A 290 -6.24 -1.11 -16.61
C ASN A 290 -7.09 -2.30 -16.16
N ALA A 291 -6.50 -3.50 -16.18
CA ALA A 291 -7.10 -4.66 -15.56
C ALA A 291 -7.26 -4.46 -14.05
N VAL A 292 -8.34 -4.98 -13.48
CA VAL A 292 -8.55 -4.97 -12.02
C VAL A 292 -8.10 -6.30 -11.45
N ASN A 293 -7.09 -6.24 -10.62
CA ASN A 293 -6.54 -7.39 -9.92
C ASN A 293 -6.90 -7.28 -8.43
N LEU A 294 -7.39 -8.36 -7.84
CA LEU A 294 -7.71 -8.43 -6.41
C LEU A 294 -6.91 -9.55 -5.74
N PRO A 295 -6.42 -9.34 -4.52
CA PRO A 295 -5.83 -10.43 -3.72
C PRO A 295 -6.95 -11.34 -3.24
N LEU A 296 -7.01 -12.58 -3.73
CA LEU A 296 -8.00 -13.58 -3.36
C LEU A 296 -7.33 -14.78 -2.70
N LEU A 297 -8.08 -15.45 -1.81
CA LEU A 297 -7.64 -16.70 -1.21
C LEU A 297 -7.40 -17.76 -2.30
N LYS A 298 -6.28 -18.45 -2.23
CA LYS A 298 -5.91 -19.52 -3.17
C LYS A 298 -6.83 -20.73 -3.12
N ASP A 299 -7.52 -20.95 -2.00
CA ASP A 299 -8.47 -22.04 -1.83
C ASP A 299 -9.78 -21.88 -2.63
N GLY A 300 -10.00 -20.68 -3.21
CA GLY A 300 -11.15 -20.39 -4.06
C GLY A 300 -12.47 -20.20 -3.31
N ASN A 301 -12.45 -20.08 -1.99
CA ASN A 301 -13.68 -19.97 -1.17
C ASN A 301 -14.29 -18.56 -1.16
N GLU A 302 -13.64 -17.57 -1.78
CA GLU A 302 -14.13 -16.20 -1.81
C GLU A 302 -15.00 -15.93 -3.04
N LYS A 303 -16.16 -15.31 -2.78
CA LYS A 303 -17.06 -14.85 -3.84
C LYS A 303 -16.82 -13.38 -4.12
N VAL A 304 -16.49 -13.07 -5.37
CA VAL A 304 -16.38 -11.68 -5.86
C VAL A 304 -17.69 -11.28 -6.50
N ASP A 305 -18.31 -10.22 -6.01
CA ASP A 305 -19.48 -9.58 -6.59
C ASP A 305 -19.09 -8.17 -7.09
N VAL A 306 -19.64 -7.73 -8.23
CA VAL A 306 -19.36 -6.42 -8.82
C VAL A 306 -20.65 -5.65 -9.00
N LYS A 307 -20.67 -4.39 -8.53
CA LYS A 307 -21.79 -3.47 -8.80
C LYS A 307 -21.29 -2.28 -9.62
N ASN A 308 -21.99 -2.01 -10.72
CA ASN A 308 -21.66 -0.93 -11.63
C ASN A 308 -22.59 0.26 -11.41
N TYR A 309 -22.04 1.44 -11.24
CA TYR A 309 -22.75 2.70 -11.05
C TYR A 309 -22.41 3.63 -12.21
N PHE A 310 -23.44 4.15 -12.91
CA PHE A 310 -23.26 5.06 -14.03
C PHE A 310 -23.77 6.46 -13.68
N LEU A 311 -23.11 7.48 -14.22
CA LEU A 311 -23.54 8.86 -14.11
C LEU A 311 -24.76 9.09 -15.02
N SER A 312 -25.67 10.01 -14.62
CA SER A 312 -26.71 10.50 -15.53
C SER A 312 -26.06 11.25 -16.69
N GLU A 313 -26.74 11.26 -17.87
CA GLU A 313 -26.25 11.91 -19.10
C GLU A 313 -25.81 13.36 -18.86
N GLU A 314 -26.57 14.14 -18.08
CA GLU A 314 -26.25 15.55 -17.73
C GLU A 314 -24.93 15.70 -16.93
N LYS A 315 -24.49 14.66 -16.21
CA LYS A 315 -23.27 14.69 -15.40
C LYS A 315 -22.07 14.05 -16.10
N SER A 316 -22.29 13.25 -17.15
CA SER A 316 -21.20 12.57 -17.87
C SER A 316 -20.40 13.53 -18.75
N GLU A 317 -21.00 14.62 -19.25
CA GLU A 317 -20.33 15.63 -20.08
C GLU A 317 -19.23 16.40 -19.32
N LEU A 318 -19.32 16.45 -17.98
CA LEU A 318 -18.39 17.21 -17.13
C LEU A 318 -17.25 16.37 -16.56
N LYS A 319 -17.28 15.03 -16.74
CA LYS A 319 -16.28 14.12 -16.16
C LYS A 319 -15.72 13.18 -17.22
N GLN A 320 -14.41 12.91 -17.11
CA GLN A 320 -13.75 11.93 -17.99
C GLN A 320 -14.30 10.50 -17.82
N ALA A 321 -14.77 10.14 -16.61
CA ALA A 321 -15.36 8.83 -16.31
C ALA A 321 -16.90 8.89 -16.44
N ILE A 322 -17.50 7.83 -17.01
CA ILE A 322 -18.97 7.67 -17.14
C ILE A 322 -19.58 6.89 -16.00
N GLY A 323 -18.79 6.23 -15.17
CA GLY A 323 -19.23 5.45 -14.04
C GLY A 323 -18.09 4.87 -13.22
N LYS A 324 -18.47 4.01 -12.27
CA LYS A 324 -17.53 3.20 -11.50
C LYS A 324 -18.06 1.80 -11.25
N SER A 325 -17.14 0.84 -11.14
CA SER A 325 -17.39 -0.50 -10.63
C SER A 325 -16.87 -0.61 -9.22
N VAL A 326 -17.70 -1.13 -8.32
CA VAL A 326 -17.35 -1.40 -6.93
C VAL A 326 -17.31 -2.91 -6.73
N TYR A 327 -16.18 -3.40 -6.24
CA TYR A 327 -15.89 -4.82 -6.07
C TYR A 327 -16.08 -5.21 -4.60
N TYR A 328 -16.84 -6.29 -4.39
CA TYR A 328 -17.13 -6.83 -3.07
C TYR A 328 -16.58 -8.24 -2.95
N ILE A 329 -15.95 -8.55 -1.81
CA ILE A 329 -15.58 -9.91 -1.44
C ILE A 329 -16.40 -10.27 -0.19
N ASN A 330 -17.18 -11.36 -0.27
CA ASN A 330 -18.06 -11.79 0.82
C ASN A 330 -18.96 -10.65 1.37
N ASN A 331 -19.49 -9.81 0.49
CA ASN A 331 -20.31 -8.61 0.75
C ASN A 331 -19.58 -7.41 1.40
N GLN A 332 -18.27 -7.48 1.59
CA GLN A 332 -17.46 -6.32 1.98
C GLN A 332 -16.89 -5.63 0.74
N GLU A 333 -17.00 -4.30 0.68
CA GLU A 333 -16.36 -3.50 -0.35
C GLU A 333 -14.84 -3.54 -0.17
N VAL A 334 -14.12 -3.85 -1.27
CA VAL A 334 -12.66 -4.00 -1.24
C VAL A 334 -11.93 -3.12 -2.24
N TYR A 335 -12.58 -2.71 -3.32
CA TYR A 335 -11.95 -1.91 -4.36
C TYR A 335 -12.96 -1.22 -5.25
N GLU A 336 -12.61 -0.08 -5.81
CA GLU A 336 -13.37 0.59 -6.86
C GLU A 336 -12.49 0.95 -8.06
N SER A 337 -13.06 0.88 -9.26
CA SER A 337 -12.42 1.27 -10.52
C SER A 337 -13.35 2.13 -11.35
N TYR A 338 -12.80 3.16 -12.00
CA TYR A 338 -13.57 4.02 -12.87
C TYR A 338 -13.84 3.37 -14.22
N ILE A 339 -15.04 3.63 -14.76
CA ILE A 339 -15.45 3.25 -16.11
C ILE A 339 -15.37 4.50 -16.96
N TYR A 340 -14.58 4.44 -18.03
CA TYR A 340 -14.44 5.53 -19.01
C TYR A 340 -15.31 5.27 -20.25
N PRO A 341 -15.58 6.29 -21.10
CA PRO A 341 -16.27 6.06 -22.37
C PRO A 341 -15.50 5.03 -23.20
N GLY A 342 -16.21 4.03 -23.70
CA GLY A 342 -15.68 3.02 -24.61
C GLY A 342 -16.24 3.21 -26.01
N GLU A 343 -15.46 2.86 -27.02
CA GLU A 343 -15.92 2.81 -28.41
C GLU A 343 -16.44 1.42 -28.72
N GLN A 344 -17.48 1.37 -29.57
CA GLN A 344 -17.96 0.11 -30.11
C GLN A 344 -16.81 -0.53 -30.92
N GLN A 345 -16.25 -1.64 -30.45
CA GLN A 345 -15.33 -2.42 -31.26
C GLN A 345 -16.06 -2.78 -32.55
N LYS A 346 -15.64 -2.21 -33.67
CA LYS A 346 -16.02 -2.74 -34.99
C LYS A 346 -15.49 -4.17 -35.00
N LYS A 347 -16.38 -5.15 -34.86
CA LYS A 347 -16.02 -6.50 -35.26
C LYS A 347 -15.63 -6.41 -36.71
N ASP A 348 -14.33 -6.60 -37.01
CA ASP A 348 -13.89 -6.79 -38.37
C ASP A 348 -14.78 -7.87 -38.96
N SER A 349 -15.62 -7.47 -39.92
CA SER A 349 -16.47 -8.41 -40.60
C SER A 349 -15.54 -9.47 -41.23
N ILE A 350 -16.01 -10.73 -41.27
CA ILE A 350 -15.30 -11.77 -42.03
C ILE A 350 -15.00 -11.25 -43.44
N PHE A 351 -15.83 -10.37 -43.98
CA PHE A 351 -15.67 -9.67 -45.23
C PHE A 351 -14.49 -8.68 -45.24
N ASP A 352 -14.23 -7.96 -44.16
CA ASP A 352 -13.07 -7.03 -44.06
C ASP A 352 -11.79 -7.81 -43.95
N ASN A 353 -11.76 -8.92 -43.23
CA ASN A 353 -10.62 -9.84 -43.16
C ASN A 353 -10.38 -10.53 -44.54
N LEU A 354 -11.44 -10.97 -45.21
CA LEU A 354 -11.36 -11.53 -46.55
C LEU A 354 -10.87 -10.48 -47.58
N LYS A 355 -11.35 -9.23 -47.47
CA LYS A 355 -10.88 -8.13 -48.29
C LYS A 355 -9.41 -7.84 -48.12
N THR A 356 -8.92 -7.79 -46.86
CA THR A 356 -7.50 -7.59 -46.52
C THR A 356 -6.64 -8.72 -47.06
N VAL A 357 -7.09 -9.98 -46.90
CA VAL A 357 -6.42 -11.16 -47.46
C VAL A 357 -6.45 -11.11 -48.97
N PHE A 358 -7.54 -10.75 -49.61
CA PHE A 358 -7.68 -10.64 -51.06
C PHE A 358 -6.80 -9.52 -51.64
N GLU A 359 -6.74 -8.35 -50.98
CA GLU A 359 -5.85 -7.24 -51.34
C GLU A 359 -4.36 -7.60 -51.17
N SER A 360 -4.02 -8.44 -50.18
CA SER A 360 -2.66 -8.95 -49.99
C SER A 360 -2.22 -9.98 -51.04
N ILE A 361 -3.18 -10.72 -51.62
CA ILE A 361 -2.93 -11.75 -52.63
C ILE A 361 -2.84 -11.13 -54.06
N ILE A 362 -3.65 -10.11 -54.36
CA ILE A 362 -3.74 -9.52 -55.71
C ILE A 362 -2.65 -8.46 -55.93
N GLY A 363 -1.92 -8.01 -54.90
CA GLY A 363 -0.91 -6.96 -55.00
C GLY A 363 -1.53 -5.65 -55.51
N ARG A 364 -1.46 -4.59 -54.75
CA ARG A 364 -1.79 -3.25 -55.23
C ARG A 364 -0.81 -2.89 -56.34
N GLU A 365 -1.20 -3.08 -57.60
CA GLU A 365 -0.63 -2.27 -58.66
C GLU A 365 -1.16 -0.84 -58.48
N ALA A 366 -0.26 0.05 -58.12
CA ALA A 366 -0.51 1.47 -58.07
C ALA A 366 -0.78 1.99 -59.48
N ILE A 367 -1.86 2.69 -59.64
CA ILE A 367 -2.02 3.73 -60.65
C ILE A 367 -2.05 5.07 -59.94
#